data_6f2ea87f8ce40934c2e5f12c32391f67
#
_entry.id   6f2ea87f8ce40934c2e5f12c32391f67
#
_cell.length_a   1.000
_cell.length_b   1.000
_cell.length_c   1.000
_cell.angle_alpha   90.00
_cell.angle_beta   90.00
_cell.angle_gamma   90.00
#
_symmetry.space_group_name_H-M   'P 1'
#
loop_
_entity.id
_entity.type
_entity.pdbx_description
1 polymer ?
#
loop_
_entity_poly.entity_id
_entity_poly.type
_entity_poly.pdbx_seq_one_letter_code
_entity_poly.pdbx_strand_id
1 'polypeptide(L)'
;MRESFARWAFRAVVILWGFSGCDTRSIDEPAYLHVEALAMQPDANSTYGNTSSKITTVWIEVDGVNLGAHHLPVTLPVLIDQEGPAEVLLYPGININGISSFRGIYPFYTEYKATVNLQRGKTAQAPLGGNSRVFSYDWTGFGGNLVVAPLENFEAVGQRLIATIQSDTSWILTSDPTLRFPAPAG
;
A
#
# COMPACT_ATOMS: atom_id res chain seq x y z
N MET A 1 66.66 28.68 20.48
CA MET A 1 66.23 27.26 20.48
C MET A 1 64.83 27.00 21.12
N ARG A 2 64.39 27.74 22.11
CA ARG A 2 63.08 27.54 22.75
C ARG A 2 61.88 27.88 21.84
N GLU A 3 62.00 28.87 21.00
CA GLU A 3 60.85 29.32 20.16
C GLU A 3 60.58 28.40 18.97
N SER A 4 61.58 27.71 18.42
CA SER A 4 61.36 26.79 17.31
C SER A 4 60.64 25.51 17.77
N PHE A 5 60.88 25.09 19.01
CA PHE A 5 60.27 23.89 19.60
C PHE A 5 58.75 24.12 19.88
N ALA A 6 58.39 25.31 20.39
CA ALA A 6 56.99 25.68 20.64
C ALA A 6 56.19 25.73 19.35
N ARG A 7 56.75 26.27 18.27
CA ARG A 7 56.08 26.33 16.95
C ARG A 7 55.90 24.94 16.32
N TRP A 8 56.84 24.03 16.57
CA TRP A 8 56.75 22.65 16.07
C TRP A 8 55.71 21.84 16.85
N ALA A 9 55.67 21.98 18.19
CA ALA A 9 54.70 21.37 19.05
C ALA A 9 53.25 21.85 18.74
N PHE A 10 53.07 23.15 18.46
CA PHE A 10 51.77 23.69 18.09
C PHE A 10 51.25 23.12 16.75
N ARG A 11 52.14 22.95 15.77
CA ARG A 11 51.78 22.35 14.47
C ARG A 11 51.44 20.87 14.61
N ALA A 12 52.09 20.13 15.48
CA ALA A 12 51.79 18.72 15.75
C ALA A 12 50.40 18.55 16.43
N VAL A 13 50.05 19.44 17.36
CA VAL A 13 48.76 19.42 18.02
C VAL A 13 47.60 19.72 17.06
N VAL A 14 47.78 20.68 16.14
CA VAL A 14 46.76 21.02 15.12
C VAL A 14 46.54 19.88 14.13
N ILE A 15 47.59 19.12 13.79
CA ILE A 15 47.45 17.95 12.91
C ILE A 15 46.74 16.79 13.61
N LEU A 16 46.95 16.59 14.93
CA LEU A 16 46.26 15.55 15.67
C LEU A 16 44.72 15.82 15.82
N TRP A 17 44.29 17.08 15.85
CA TRP A 17 42.89 17.43 15.93
C TRP A 17 42.12 17.28 14.60
N GLY A 18 42.81 17.17 13.49
CA GLY A 18 42.22 17.01 12.16
C GLY A 18 41.71 15.59 11.84
N PHE A 19 42.05 14.59 12.67
CA PHE A 19 41.68 13.18 12.40
C PHE A 19 40.49 12.65 13.19
N SER A 20 39.81 13.46 14.01
CA SER A 20 38.65 13.04 14.80
C SER A 20 37.29 13.21 14.09
N GLY A 21 37.26 13.19 12.76
CA GLY A 21 36.08 13.56 11.97
C GLY A 21 35.41 12.47 11.16
N CYS A 22 35.72 11.20 11.35
CA CYS A 22 34.92 10.12 10.77
C CYS A 22 34.22 9.37 11.88
N ASP A 23 33.06 9.87 12.27
CA ASP A 23 32.09 9.02 12.98
C ASP A 23 31.63 7.97 11.97
N THR A 24 32.21 6.78 12.04
CA THR A 24 31.65 5.60 11.38
C THR A 24 30.34 5.25 12.12
N ARG A 25 29.29 6.02 11.85
CA ARG A 25 27.94 5.59 12.16
C ARG A 25 27.81 4.20 11.57
N SER A 26 27.70 3.22 12.43
CA SER A 26 27.30 1.89 12.00
C SER A 26 26.04 2.08 11.15
N ILE A 27 26.12 1.69 9.88
CA ILE A 27 24.92 1.67 9.03
C ILE A 27 24.03 0.63 9.69
N ASP A 28 22.97 1.09 10.37
CA ASP A 28 22.03 0.18 11.00
C ASP A 28 21.43 -0.66 9.88
N GLU A 29 21.65 -1.97 9.99
CA GLU A 29 21.11 -2.93 9.04
C GLU A 29 19.58 -2.84 9.06
N PRO A 30 18.90 -2.64 7.91
CA PRO A 30 17.45 -2.54 7.88
C PRO A 30 16.81 -3.90 8.17
N ALA A 31 15.59 -3.87 8.69
CA ALA A 31 14.67 -5.01 8.59
C ALA A 31 14.09 -5.04 7.18
N TYR A 32 13.53 -6.17 6.76
CA TYR A 32 12.86 -6.29 5.47
C TYR A 32 11.40 -6.68 5.69
N LEU A 33 10.50 -6.00 4.99
CA LEU A 33 9.09 -6.35 4.95
C LEU A 33 8.77 -6.92 3.57
N HIS A 34 8.28 -8.17 3.54
CA HIS A 34 7.81 -8.82 2.33
C HIS A 34 6.28 -8.82 2.28
N VAL A 35 5.73 -8.37 1.17
CA VAL A 35 4.29 -8.36 0.90
C VAL A 35 4.02 -9.16 -0.37
N GLU A 36 3.29 -10.28 -0.22
CA GLU A 36 2.86 -11.14 -1.30
C GLU A 36 1.66 -10.56 -2.08
N ALA A 37 1.19 -11.33 -3.06
CA ALA A 37 -0.04 -11.00 -3.77
C ALA A 37 -1.22 -10.91 -2.79
N LEU A 38 -2.02 -9.87 -2.93
CA LEU A 38 -3.16 -9.57 -2.07
C LEU A 38 -4.47 -9.74 -2.84
N ALA A 39 -5.51 -10.16 -2.14
CA ALA A 39 -6.82 -10.40 -2.72
C ALA A 39 -7.96 -10.01 -1.76
N MET A 40 -9.17 -9.98 -2.30
CA MET A 40 -10.38 -9.80 -1.52
C MET A 40 -10.74 -11.07 -0.77
N GLN A 41 -11.15 -10.92 0.49
CA GLN A 41 -11.78 -11.99 1.25
C GLN A 41 -13.25 -12.11 0.89
N PRO A 42 -13.85 -13.31 1.00
CA PRO A 42 -15.29 -13.48 0.82
C PRO A 42 -16.06 -12.62 1.83
N ASP A 43 -17.03 -11.86 1.34
CA ASP A 43 -17.98 -11.21 2.22
C ASP A 43 -18.94 -12.29 2.77
N ALA A 44 -19.14 -12.29 4.08
CA ALA A 44 -20.06 -13.22 4.75
C ALA A 44 -21.52 -13.11 4.24
N ASN A 45 -21.88 -11.95 3.71
CA ASN A 45 -23.23 -11.69 3.21
C ASN A 45 -23.39 -11.86 1.70
N SER A 46 -22.32 -12.10 0.93
CA SER A 46 -22.28 -12.34 -0.53
C SER A 46 -23.22 -11.47 -1.41
N THR A 47 -23.82 -10.43 -0.83
CA THR A 47 -24.84 -9.61 -1.48
C THR A 47 -24.23 -8.62 -2.47
N TYR A 48 -22.93 -8.38 -2.37
CA TYR A 48 -22.28 -7.24 -3.01
C TYR A 48 -21.17 -7.62 -3.99
N GLY A 49 -21.39 -8.66 -4.77
CA GLY A 49 -20.44 -9.05 -5.81
C GLY A 49 -19.57 -10.25 -5.44
N ASN A 50 -18.61 -10.54 -6.30
CA ASN A 50 -17.71 -11.66 -6.13
C ASN A 50 -16.35 -11.21 -5.58
N THR A 51 -15.55 -12.16 -5.14
CA THR A 51 -14.18 -11.92 -4.63
C THR A 51 -13.13 -11.79 -5.73
N SER A 52 -13.56 -11.71 -6.99
CA SER A 52 -12.65 -11.48 -8.11
C SER A 52 -12.01 -10.11 -7.95
N SER A 53 -10.71 -10.06 -7.82
CA SER A 53 -9.97 -8.83 -7.64
C SER A 53 -8.61 -8.94 -8.29
N LYS A 54 -8.13 -7.85 -8.88
CA LYS A 54 -6.78 -7.73 -9.42
C LYS A 54 -6.05 -6.59 -8.71
N ILE A 55 -5.61 -6.88 -7.48
CA ILE A 55 -4.85 -5.92 -6.69
C ILE A 55 -3.38 -6.08 -7.05
N THR A 56 -2.85 -5.16 -7.83
CA THR A 56 -1.46 -5.18 -8.32
C THR A 56 -0.56 -4.19 -7.62
N THR A 57 -1.13 -3.25 -6.86
CA THR A 57 -0.42 -2.21 -6.13
C THR A 57 -0.93 -2.10 -4.72
N VAL A 58 -0.02 -1.74 -3.81
CA VAL A 58 -0.32 -1.52 -2.39
C VAL A 58 0.43 -0.29 -1.90
N TRP A 59 -0.21 0.54 -1.11
CA TRP A 59 0.42 1.54 -0.27
C TRP A 59 0.78 0.88 1.05
N ILE A 60 1.99 1.14 1.53
CA ILE A 60 2.54 0.50 2.73
C ILE A 60 2.92 1.58 3.73
N GLU A 61 2.45 1.40 4.96
CA GLU A 61 2.83 2.24 6.09
C GLU A 61 3.31 1.34 7.23
N VAL A 62 4.40 1.73 7.88
CA VAL A 62 4.98 1.01 9.03
C VAL A 62 5.21 2.01 10.15
N ASP A 63 4.57 1.77 11.31
CA ASP A 63 4.62 2.65 12.49
C ASP A 63 4.36 4.13 12.17
N GLY A 64 3.36 4.39 11.30
CA GLY A 64 2.99 5.75 10.86
C GLY A 64 3.91 6.34 9.79
N VAL A 65 4.94 5.62 9.33
CA VAL A 65 5.82 6.05 8.24
C VAL A 65 5.34 5.49 6.92
N ASN A 66 4.94 6.36 6.01
CA ASN A 66 4.50 5.97 4.67
C ASN A 66 5.69 5.60 3.79
N LEU A 67 5.77 4.35 3.38
CA LEU A 67 6.81 3.81 2.49
C LEU A 67 6.46 3.95 1.00
N GLY A 68 5.27 4.47 0.69
CA GLY A 68 4.83 4.69 -0.69
C GLY A 68 4.04 3.55 -1.29
N ALA A 69 3.80 3.65 -2.61
CA ALA A 69 3.04 2.69 -3.40
C ALA A 69 3.95 1.75 -4.19
N HIS A 70 3.74 0.45 -4.04
CA HIS A 70 4.57 -0.57 -4.64
C HIS A 70 3.76 -1.58 -5.44
N HIS A 71 4.37 -2.17 -6.47
CA HIS A 71 3.81 -3.31 -7.17
C HIS A 71 4.00 -4.58 -6.36
N LEU A 72 2.99 -5.42 -6.32
CA LEU A 72 3.01 -6.73 -5.67
C LEU A 72 3.53 -7.83 -6.62
N PRO A 73 4.27 -8.82 -6.10
CA PRO A 73 4.83 -8.89 -4.75
C PRO A 73 6.00 -7.92 -4.56
N VAL A 74 6.30 -7.55 -3.31
CA VAL A 74 7.39 -6.62 -3.02
C VAL A 74 8.11 -6.96 -1.72
N THR A 75 9.41 -6.71 -1.68
CA THR A 75 10.22 -6.73 -0.46
C THR A 75 10.89 -5.37 -0.31
N LEU A 76 10.67 -4.71 0.82
CA LEU A 76 11.17 -3.38 1.11
C LEU A 76 12.09 -3.38 2.32
N PRO A 77 13.19 -2.60 2.30
CA PRO A 77 13.93 -2.31 3.50
C PRO A 77 13.14 -1.34 4.38
N VAL A 78 13.07 -1.63 5.67
CA VAL A 78 12.44 -0.81 6.70
C VAL A 78 13.51 -0.44 7.71
N LEU A 79 13.77 0.85 7.85
CA LEU A 79 14.64 1.35 8.89
C LEU A 79 13.89 1.31 10.22
N ILE A 80 14.45 0.63 11.21
CA ILE A 80 13.86 0.46 12.53
C ILE A 80 14.84 0.99 13.60
N ASP A 81 14.32 1.75 14.54
CA ASP A 81 15.12 2.21 15.69
C ASP A 81 15.39 1.05 16.66
N GLN A 82 14.38 0.23 16.89
CA GLN A 82 14.45 -0.93 17.78
C GLN A 82 13.83 -2.15 17.10
N GLU A 83 14.35 -3.32 17.40
CA GLU A 83 13.73 -4.59 17.01
C GLU A 83 12.49 -4.87 17.84
N GLY A 84 11.47 -5.41 17.21
CA GLY A 84 10.24 -5.74 17.92
C GLY A 84 8.98 -5.64 17.06
N PRO A 85 7.82 -5.58 17.73
CA PRO A 85 6.54 -5.45 17.06
C PRO A 85 6.40 -4.06 16.43
N ALA A 86 6.03 -4.03 15.16
CA ALA A 86 5.73 -2.84 14.38
C ALA A 86 4.33 -2.95 13.78
N GLU A 87 3.59 -1.85 13.73
CA GLU A 87 2.29 -1.80 13.08
C GLU A 87 2.47 -1.64 11.57
N VAL A 88 1.87 -2.54 10.80
CA VAL A 88 1.87 -2.48 9.34
C VAL A 88 0.45 -2.25 8.84
N LEU A 89 0.28 -1.20 8.05
CA LEU A 89 -0.95 -0.87 7.34
C LEU A 89 -0.72 -1.06 5.83
N LEU A 90 -1.64 -1.78 5.19
CA LEU A 90 -1.64 -1.99 3.75
C LEU A 90 -2.94 -1.45 3.16
N TYR A 91 -2.84 -0.56 2.19
CA TYR A 91 -3.99 -0.01 1.47
C TYR A 91 -3.94 -0.43 0.00
N PRO A 92 -5.01 -1.03 -0.54
CA PRO A 92 -5.04 -1.40 -1.95
C PRO A 92 -4.93 -0.17 -2.84
N GLY A 93 -4.05 -0.25 -3.84
CA GLY A 93 -3.79 0.85 -4.76
C GLY A 93 -4.42 0.63 -6.12
N ILE A 94 -4.76 1.72 -6.77
CA ILE A 94 -5.19 1.74 -8.18
C ILE A 94 -4.33 2.71 -8.98
N ASN A 95 -4.22 2.43 -10.27
CA ASN A 95 -3.67 3.39 -11.22
C ASN A 95 -4.79 4.33 -11.67
N ILE A 96 -4.73 5.60 -11.27
CA ILE A 96 -5.70 6.59 -11.70
C ILE A 96 -5.51 6.83 -13.20
N ASN A 97 -6.59 6.74 -13.96
CA ASN A 97 -6.60 6.88 -15.43
C ASN A 97 -5.67 5.89 -16.17
N GLY A 98 -5.34 4.74 -15.55
CA GLY A 98 -4.45 3.75 -16.13
C GLY A 98 -2.97 4.14 -16.17
N ILE A 99 -2.59 5.29 -15.64
CA ILE A 99 -1.20 5.79 -15.66
C ILE A 99 -0.45 5.21 -14.47
N SER A 100 0.63 4.48 -14.74
CA SER A 100 1.41 3.77 -13.70
C SER A 100 2.09 4.69 -12.68
N SER A 101 2.38 5.94 -13.05
CA SER A 101 2.95 6.95 -12.14
C SER A 101 1.91 7.68 -11.29
N PHE A 102 0.62 7.50 -11.59
CA PHE A 102 -0.47 8.17 -10.88
C PHE A 102 -1.27 7.13 -10.10
N ARG A 103 -0.86 6.89 -8.87
CA ARG A 103 -1.44 5.86 -8.00
C ARG A 103 -2.21 6.51 -6.87
N GLY A 104 -3.40 5.97 -6.58
CA GLY A 104 -4.20 6.34 -5.43
C GLY A 104 -4.57 5.13 -4.60
N ILE A 105 -5.03 5.37 -3.38
CA ILE A 105 -5.67 4.35 -2.55
C ILE A 105 -7.06 4.10 -3.13
N TYR A 106 -7.44 2.83 -3.24
CA TYR A 106 -8.78 2.47 -3.71
C TYR A 106 -9.81 2.66 -2.58
N PRO A 107 -10.76 3.60 -2.73
CA PRO A 107 -11.59 4.04 -1.61
C PRO A 107 -12.67 3.06 -1.17
N PHE A 108 -12.93 2.01 -1.97
CA PHE A 108 -14.00 1.04 -1.70
C PHE A 108 -13.51 -0.25 -1.05
N TYR A 109 -12.22 -0.33 -0.71
CA TYR A 109 -11.66 -1.47 0.00
C TYR A 109 -11.18 -1.03 1.38
N THR A 110 -11.33 -1.93 2.35
CA THR A 110 -10.79 -1.73 3.69
C THR A 110 -9.26 -1.76 3.66
N GLU A 111 -8.64 -1.14 4.63
CA GLU A 111 -7.23 -1.33 4.93
C GLU A 111 -7.01 -2.70 5.59
N TYR A 112 -5.81 -3.22 5.45
CA TYR A 112 -5.32 -4.32 6.27
C TYR A 112 -4.35 -3.79 7.31
N LYS A 113 -4.59 -4.16 8.57
CA LYS A 113 -3.76 -3.77 9.70
C LYS A 113 -3.27 -5.00 10.45
N ALA A 114 -1.97 -5.06 10.69
CA ALA A 114 -1.35 -6.13 11.47
C ALA A 114 -0.15 -5.64 12.25
N THR A 115 0.20 -6.36 13.30
CA THR A 115 1.46 -6.19 14.01
C THR A 115 2.45 -7.26 13.54
N VAL A 116 3.59 -6.83 13.03
CA VAL A 116 4.65 -7.68 12.48
C VAL A 116 5.91 -7.50 13.32
N ASN A 117 6.62 -8.59 13.62
CA ASN A 117 7.88 -8.49 14.35
C ASN A 117 9.04 -8.21 13.40
N LEU A 118 9.59 -7.00 13.45
CA LEU A 118 10.71 -6.56 12.62
C LEU A 118 12.04 -6.79 13.35
N GLN A 119 12.99 -7.40 12.65
CA GLN A 119 14.34 -7.67 13.14
C GLN A 119 15.36 -7.29 12.06
N ARG A 120 16.48 -6.69 12.48
CA ARG A 120 17.54 -6.28 11.56
C ARG A 120 18.08 -7.47 10.77
N GLY A 121 18.29 -7.28 9.47
CA GLY A 121 18.78 -8.32 8.56
C GLY A 121 17.79 -9.44 8.26
N LYS A 122 16.58 -9.43 8.84
CA LYS A 122 15.57 -10.47 8.61
C LYS A 122 14.37 -9.95 7.83
N THR A 123 13.73 -10.85 7.10
CA THR A 123 12.51 -10.57 6.36
C THR A 123 11.31 -11.00 7.19
N ALA A 124 10.43 -10.05 7.48
CA ALA A 124 9.11 -10.28 8.03
C ALA A 124 8.07 -10.28 6.90
N GLN A 125 6.98 -11.02 7.06
CA GLN A 125 5.94 -11.16 6.06
C GLN A 125 4.63 -10.50 6.49
N ALA A 126 4.01 -9.77 5.59
CA ALA A 126 2.64 -9.28 5.70
C ALA A 126 1.87 -9.63 4.40
N PRO A 127 0.65 -10.15 4.47
CA PRO A 127 -0.09 -10.53 5.68
C PRO A 127 0.51 -11.71 6.43
N LEU A 128 0.24 -11.77 7.72
CA LEU A 128 0.72 -12.85 8.58
C LEU A 128 0.14 -14.21 8.15
N GLY A 129 0.98 -15.24 8.22
CA GLY A 129 0.55 -16.62 7.97
C GLY A 129 0.24 -16.94 6.50
N GLY A 130 0.67 -16.10 5.54
CA GLY A 130 0.48 -16.33 4.11
C GLY A 130 -0.96 -16.19 3.62
N ASN A 131 -1.86 -15.63 4.43
CA ASN A 131 -3.23 -15.35 3.99
C ASN A 131 -3.23 -14.12 3.08
N SER A 132 -3.38 -14.31 1.78
CA SER A 132 -3.46 -13.21 0.81
C SER A 132 -4.82 -12.50 0.78
N ARG A 133 -5.88 -13.13 1.29
CA ARG A 133 -7.24 -12.58 1.26
C ARG A 133 -7.52 -11.74 2.50
N VAL A 134 -7.19 -10.48 2.45
CA VAL A 134 -7.19 -9.58 3.61
C VAL A 134 -8.05 -8.34 3.45
N PHE A 135 -8.42 -7.98 2.23
CA PHE A 135 -9.27 -6.82 1.98
C PHE A 135 -10.73 -7.21 1.90
N SER A 136 -11.59 -6.32 2.36
CA SER A 136 -13.04 -6.40 2.22
C SER A 136 -13.56 -5.16 1.49
N TYR A 137 -14.79 -5.20 1.02
CA TYR A 137 -15.45 -3.99 0.56
C TYR A 137 -15.73 -3.07 1.75
N ASP A 138 -15.41 -1.80 1.59
CA ASP A 138 -15.79 -0.75 2.53
C ASP A 138 -17.03 -0.03 2.01
N TRP A 139 -18.17 -0.38 2.58
CA TRP A 139 -19.47 0.22 2.23
C TRP A 139 -19.78 1.48 3.02
N THR A 140 -18.95 1.83 3.99
CA THR A 140 -19.16 3.01 4.84
C THR A 140 -18.63 4.28 4.19
N GLY A 141 -17.77 4.14 3.19
CA GLY A 141 -17.14 5.25 2.47
C GLY A 141 -16.17 6.05 3.31
N PHE A 142 -15.49 6.98 2.68
CA PHE A 142 -14.61 7.92 3.36
C PHE A 142 -15.40 8.73 4.40
N GLY A 143 -15.20 8.44 5.69
CA GLY A 143 -15.78 9.19 6.79
C GLY A 143 -16.97 8.56 7.50
N GLY A 144 -17.27 7.29 7.26
CA GLY A 144 -18.15 6.50 8.14
C GLY A 144 -19.65 6.77 8.03
N ASN A 145 -20.11 7.59 7.08
CA ASN A 145 -21.53 7.97 6.98
C ASN A 145 -22.18 7.72 5.62
N LEU A 146 -21.46 7.23 4.64
CA LEU A 146 -22.04 6.92 3.35
C LEU A 146 -22.17 5.41 3.20
N VAL A 147 -23.34 4.88 3.54
CA VAL A 147 -23.72 3.51 3.13
C VAL A 147 -23.87 3.57 1.60
N VAL A 148 -22.83 3.18 0.89
CA VAL A 148 -22.91 2.98 -0.54
C VAL A 148 -23.59 1.63 -0.77
N ALA A 149 -24.92 1.59 -0.58
CA ALA A 149 -25.68 0.49 -1.16
C ALA A 149 -25.41 0.53 -2.67
N PRO A 150 -25.16 -0.61 -3.34
CA PRO A 150 -24.98 -0.61 -4.77
C PRO A 150 -26.18 0.09 -5.42
N LEU A 151 -25.90 1.22 -6.06
CA LEU A 151 -26.93 2.02 -6.74
C LEU A 151 -27.65 1.18 -7.78
N GLU A 152 -26.92 0.28 -8.41
CA GLU A 152 -27.42 -0.63 -9.44
C GLU A 152 -26.48 -1.83 -9.56
N ASN A 153 -27.02 -3.04 -9.54
CA ASN A 153 -26.26 -4.27 -9.77
C ASN A 153 -26.53 -4.87 -11.19
N PHE A 154 -27.49 -4.27 -11.91
CA PHE A 154 -27.93 -4.69 -13.24
C PHE A 154 -28.49 -6.12 -13.33
N GLU A 155 -28.65 -6.81 -12.19
CA GLU A 155 -29.15 -8.18 -12.10
C GLU A 155 -30.62 -8.23 -11.66
N ALA A 156 -31.13 -7.14 -11.10
CA ALA A 156 -32.49 -7.07 -10.58
C ALA A 156 -33.48 -6.55 -11.63
N VAL A 157 -34.71 -7.05 -11.56
CA VAL A 157 -35.82 -6.48 -12.34
C VAL A 157 -36.23 -5.15 -11.70
N GLY A 158 -35.74 -4.07 -12.24
CA GLY A 158 -36.02 -2.72 -11.77
C GLY A 158 -34.84 -1.79 -11.99
N GLN A 159 -35.08 -0.75 -12.71
CA GLN A 159 -34.05 0.24 -13.07
C GLN A 159 -34.00 1.31 -11.99
N ARG A 160 -32.86 1.48 -11.34
CA ARG A 160 -32.62 2.60 -10.42
C ARG A 160 -32.03 3.82 -11.13
N LEU A 161 -31.31 3.59 -12.24
CA LEU A 161 -30.78 4.66 -13.07
C LEU A 161 -31.82 5.05 -14.11
N ILE A 162 -32.28 6.28 -14.07
CA ILE A 162 -33.27 6.83 -14.99
C ILE A 162 -32.59 7.92 -15.82
N ALA A 163 -32.70 7.84 -17.15
CA ALA A 163 -32.22 8.89 -18.01
C ALA A 163 -33.01 10.18 -17.76
N THR A 164 -32.32 11.28 -17.61
CA THR A 164 -32.91 12.62 -17.46
C THR A 164 -32.77 13.41 -18.76
N ILE A 165 -33.40 14.58 -18.84
CA ILE A 165 -33.26 15.50 -19.96
C ILE A 165 -31.82 15.95 -20.20
N GLN A 166 -30.94 15.81 -19.24
CA GLN A 166 -29.53 16.16 -19.31
C GLN A 166 -28.62 14.98 -19.66
N SER A 167 -29.19 13.78 -19.82
CA SER A 167 -28.42 12.60 -20.19
C SER A 167 -28.13 12.59 -21.68
N ASP A 168 -26.86 12.55 -22.05
CA ASP A 168 -26.42 12.44 -23.45
C ASP A 168 -26.73 11.06 -24.06
N THR A 169 -26.79 10.05 -23.21
CA THR A 169 -27.09 8.66 -23.57
C THR A 169 -28.08 8.05 -22.58
N SER A 170 -28.81 7.07 -23.06
CA SER A 170 -29.65 6.20 -22.22
C SER A 170 -29.23 4.75 -22.43
N TRP A 171 -29.37 3.96 -21.39
CA TRP A 171 -29.17 2.52 -21.49
C TRP A 171 -30.49 1.83 -21.81
N ILE A 172 -30.40 0.74 -22.52
CA ILE A 172 -31.53 -0.10 -22.88
C ILE A 172 -31.27 -1.53 -22.40
N LEU A 173 -32.30 -2.16 -21.86
CA LEU A 173 -32.28 -3.59 -21.60
C LEU A 173 -32.46 -4.31 -22.95
N THR A 174 -31.51 -5.15 -23.33
CA THR A 174 -31.58 -5.90 -24.58
C THR A 174 -31.35 -7.38 -24.34
N SER A 175 -32.12 -8.21 -25.05
CA SER A 175 -31.88 -9.64 -25.16
C SER A 175 -31.05 -10.00 -26.42
N ASP A 176 -30.69 -9.03 -27.23
CA ASP A 176 -29.91 -9.24 -28.46
C ASP A 176 -28.50 -9.78 -28.10
N PRO A 177 -28.16 -11.01 -28.52
CA PRO A 177 -26.86 -11.60 -28.21
C PRO A 177 -25.69 -10.86 -28.88
N THR A 178 -25.92 -10.07 -29.92
CA THR A 178 -24.86 -9.33 -30.61
C THR A 178 -24.42 -8.08 -29.86
N LEU A 179 -25.26 -7.62 -28.92
CA LEU A 179 -24.99 -6.46 -28.06
C LEU A 179 -24.53 -6.86 -26.65
N ARG A 180 -24.34 -8.12 -26.40
CA ARG A 180 -23.83 -8.61 -25.11
C ARG A 180 -22.32 -8.68 -25.14
N PHE A 181 -21.71 -8.30 -24.02
CA PHE A 181 -20.30 -8.59 -23.82
C PHE A 181 -20.11 -10.12 -23.73
N PRO A 182 -19.09 -10.67 -24.40
CA PRO A 182 -18.79 -12.09 -24.24
C PRO A 182 -18.48 -12.36 -22.77
N ALA A 183 -19.01 -13.48 -22.26
CA ALA A 183 -18.66 -13.94 -20.93
C ALA A 183 -17.12 -14.09 -20.84
N PRO A 184 -16.48 -13.68 -19.73
CA PRO A 184 -15.06 -13.90 -19.56
C PRO A 184 -14.78 -15.38 -19.68
N ALA A 185 -13.76 -15.74 -20.47
CA ALA A 185 -13.30 -17.10 -20.55
C ALA A 185 -12.87 -17.55 -19.15
N GLY A 186 -13.50 -18.60 -18.64
CA GLY A 186 -13.24 -19.20 -17.33
C GLY A 186 -11.87 -19.87 -17.23
#